data_5acaede0015cc175a8af648cf8f3962a
#
_entry.id   5acaede0015cc175a8af648cf8f3962a
#
_cell.length_a   1.000
_cell.length_b   1.000
_cell.length_c   1.000
_cell.angle_alpha   90.00
_cell.angle_beta   90.00
_cell.angle_gamma   90.00
#
_symmetry.space_group_name_H-M   'P 1'
#
loop_
_entity.id
_entity.type
_entity.pdbx_description
1 polymer ?
#
loop_
_entity_poly.entity_id
_entity_poly.type
_entity_poly.pdbx_seq_one_letter_code
_entity_poly.pdbx_strand_id
1 'polypeptide(L)'
;SALQALYLHNEDGTNILIQEFIKESAGTDIRAFVVGSRVVASMKRQSLDDDFRSNLHKGGAGKAIKLTPEERKMAVRAAKAMGLPIAGVDLMRSARGPLVLEVNASPGFGIESVTGHDVATPILEYVEMNAKRPKRKDRVGA
;
A
#
# COMPACT_ATOMS: atom_id res chain seq x y z
N SER A 1 -9.82 21.94 23.06
CA SER A 1 -9.45 21.65 21.67
C SER A 1 -9.28 20.14 21.48
N ALA A 2 -9.41 19.64 20.26
CA ALA A 2 -9.22 18.20 19.95
C ALA A 2 -7.81 17.71 20.38
N LEU A 3 -6.80 18.56 20.25
CA LEU A 3 -5.45 18.28 20.72
C LEU A 3 -5.37 18.11 22.26
N GLN A 4 -6.12 18.91 23.03
CA GLN A 4 -6.20 18.73 24.48
C GLN A 4 -6.89 17.42 24.87
N ALA A 5 -7.97 17.04 24.15
CA ALA A 5 -8.65 15.78 24.39
C ALA A 5 -7.71 14.58 24.11
N LEU A 6 -6.94 14.62 23.02
CA LEU A 6 -5.93 13.61 22.69
C LEU A 6 -4.82 13.54 23.76
N TYR A 7 -4.38 14.68 24.27
CA TYR A 7 -3.35 14.75 25.30
C TYR A 7 -3.83 14.17 26.66
N LEU A 8 -5.09 14.45 27.01
CA LEU A 8 -5.69 13.96 28.26
C LEU A 8 -6.01 12.44 28.22
N HIS A 9 -6.15 11.83 27.04
CA HIS A 9 -6.37 10.39 26.90
C HIS A 9 -5.09 9.60 26.66
N ASN A 10 -3.91 10.23 26.70
CA ASN A 10 -2.62 9.58 26.47
C ASN A 10 -1.92 9.20 27.78
N GLU A 11 -2.69 8.83 28.80
CA GLU A 11 -2.15 8.39 30.10
C GLU A 11 -1.28 7.14 29.99
N ASP A 12 -1.50 6.33 28.95
CA ASP A 12 -0.76 5.07 28.71
C ASP A 12 0.52 5.23 27.87
N GLY A 13 0.94 6.46 27.53
CA GLY A 13 2.16 6.71 26.74
C GLY A 13 2.06 6.24 25.28
N THR A 14 0.86 6.09 24.73
CA THR A 14 0.63 5.69 23.34
C THR A 14 1.15 6.73 22.37
N ASN A 15 1.96 6.32 21.40
CA ASN A 15 2.41 7.21 20.33
C ASN A 15 1.24 7.59 19.41
N ILE A 16 1.02 8.89 19.24
CA ILE A 16 -0.05 9.44 18.40
C ILE A 16 0.56 10.03 17.14
N LEU A 17 0.10 9.56 15.97
CA LEU A 17 0.45 10.13 14.68
C LEU A 17 -0.64 11.13 14.25
N ILE A 18 -0.25 12.38 14.01
CA ILE A 18 -1.16 13.43 13.51
C ILE A 18 -0.78 13.71 12.08
N GLN A 19 -1.76 13.59 11.16
CA GLN A 19 -1.58 13.84 9.73
C GLN A 19 -2.57 14.90 9.23
N GLU A 20 -2.17 15.61 8.17
CA GLU A 20 -3.06 16.55 7.47
C GLU A 20 -4.27 15.78 6.89
N PHE A 21 -5.47 16.30 7.12
CA PHE A 21 -6.67 15.74 6.52
C PHE A 21 -6.85 16.25 5.09
N ILE A 22 -6.83 15.32 4.13
CA ILE A 22 -6.99 15.63 2.69
C ILE A 22 -8.48 15.55 2.33
N LYS A 23 -9.13 16.69 2.34
CA LYS A 23 -10.59 16.81 2.12
C LYS A 23 -11.04 16.22 0.78
N GLU A 24 -10.24 16.39 -0.28
CA GLU A 24 -10.54 15.93 -1.63
C GLU A 24 -10.58 14.40 -1.74
N SER A 25 -9.95 13.72 -0.81
CA SER A 25 -9.92 12.26 -0.72
C SER A 25 -10.65 11.71 0.51
N ALA A 26 -11.49 12.51 1.16
CA ALA A 26 -12.22 12.05 2.35
C ALA A 26 -12.95 10.72 2.10
N GLY A 27 -12.70 9.73 2.95
CA GLY A 27 -13.28 8.38 2.84
C GLY A 27 -12.83 7.58 1.61
N THR A 28 -11.83 8.07 0.84
CA THR A 28 -11.33 7.34 -0.33
C THR A 28 -9.81 7.32 -0.37
N ASP A 29 -9.26 6.21 -0.82
CA ASP A 29 -7.85 6.09 -1.17
C ASP A 29 -7.63 5.19 -2.39
N ILE A 30 -6.40 5.10 -2.82
CA ILE A 30 -5.98 4.27 -3.94
C ILE A 30 -4.93 3.29 -3.42
N ARG A 31 -5.18 1.99 -3.59
CA ARG A 31 -4.17 0.94 -3.40
C ARG A 31 -3.50 0.63 -4.72
N ALA A 32 -2.18 0.84 -4.80
CA ALA A 32 -1.32 0.39 -5.89
C ALA A 32 -0.51 -0.82 -5.43
N PHE A 33 -0.62 -1.96 -6.13
CA PHE A 33 0.17 -3.14 -5.85
C PHE A 33 1.44 -3.10 -6.71
N VAL A 34 2.59 -2.97 -6.05
CA VAL A 34 3.90 -2.82 -6.68
C VAL A 34 4.65 -4.14 -6.62
N VAL A 35 5.22 -4.56 -7.75
CA VAL A 35 6.17 -5.67 -7.84
C VAL A 35 7.39 -5.21 -8.64
N GLY A 36 8.55 -5.21 -8.01
CA GLY A 36 9.79 -4.70 -8.60
C GLY A 36 9.68 -3.22 -8.97
N SER A 37 9.70 -2.92 -10.26
CA SER A 37 9.65 -1.56 -10.80
C SER A 37 8.31 -1.18 -11.43
N ARG A 38 7.26 -1.98 -11.22
CA ARG A 38 5.95 -1.75 -11.87
C ARG A 38 4.78 -1.91 -10.91
N VAL A 39 3.69 -1.19 -11.18
CA VAL A 39 2.39 -1.42 -10.56
C VAL A 39 1.67 -2.49 -11.36
N VAL A 40 1.33 -3.62 -10.74
CA VAL A 40 0.67 -4.78 -11.37
C VAL A 40 -0.84 -4.74 -11.25
N ALA A 41 -1.36 -4.15 -10.18
CA ALA A 41 -2.79 -3.93 -9.98
C ALA A 41 -3.04 -2.62 -9.24
N SER A 42 -4.22 -2.02 -9.44
CA SER A 42 -4.62 -0.82 -8.70
C SER A 42 -6.13 -0.73 -8.54
N MET A 43 -6.56 -0.31 -7.35
CA MET A 43 -7.95 -0.12 -7.01
C MET A 43 -8.16 1.15 -6.21
N LYS A 44 -9.31 1.77 -6.37
CA LYS A 44 -9.84 2.79 -5.46
C LYS A 44 -10.64 2.07 -4.38
N ARG A 45 -10.40 2.41 -3.13
CA ARG A 45 -11.22 1.98 -2.00
C ARG A 45 -12.08 3.15 -1.52
N GLN A 46 -13.27 2.83 -1.07
CA GLN A 46 -14.20 3.82 -0.52
C GLN A 46 -14.83 3.26 0.75
N SER A 47 -14.84 4.05 1.81
CA SER A 47 -15.61 3.74 3.00
C SER A 47 -17.10 3.72 2.70
N LEU A 48 -17.85 2.80 3.29
CA LEU A 48 -19.32 2.76 3.20
C LEU A 48 -19.99 3.60 4.27
N ASP A 49 -19.28 3.90 5.35
CA ASP A 49 -19.75 4.74 6.46
C ASP A 49 -19.09 6.11 6.40
N ASP A 50 -19.59 7.06 7.19
CA ASP A 50 -18.98 8.39 7.39
C ASP A 50 -17.58 8.33 8.06
N ASP A 51 -17.01 7.12 8.22
CA ASP A 51 -15.63 6.95 8.64
C ASP A 51 -14.70 7.38 7.51
N PHE A 52 -13.83 8.34 7.77
CA PHE A 52 -12.80 8.82 6.83
C PHE A 52 -11.79 7.74 6.43
N ARG A 53 -11.84 6.53 7.02
CA ARG A 53 -10.94 5.40 6.74
C ARG A 53 -11.55 4.48 5.70
N SER A 54 -10.85 4.28 4.59
CA SER A 54 -11.28 3.45 3.46
C SER A 54 -10.79 1.99 3.56
N ASN A 55 -11.05 1.29 4.67
CA ASN A 55 -10.59 -0.10 4.86
C ASN A 55 -11.56 -1.13 4.26
N LEU A 56 -11.11 -1.91 3.25
CA LEU A 56 -11.87 -3.03 2.66
C LEU A 56 -12.30 -4.07 3.70
N HIS A 57 -11.47 -4.35 4.72
CA HIS A 57 -11.76 -5.32 5.77
C HIS A 57 -12.92 -4.92 6.69
N LYS A 58 -13.38 -3.68 6.63
CA LYS A 58 -14.53 -3.16 7.38
C LYS A 58 -15.77 -2.91 6.52
N GLY A 59 -15.89 -3.59 5.37
CA GLY A 59 -17.04 -3.48 4.48
C GLY A 59 -16.92 -2.40 3.40
N GLY A 60 -15.74 -1.77 3.21
CA GLY A 60 -15.50 -0.79 2.15
C GLY A 60 -15.64 -1.38 0.75
N ALA A 61 -16.14 -0.58 -0.20
CA ALA A 61 -16.23 -0.94 -1.61
C ALA A 61 -14.90 -0.68 -2.32
N GLY A 62 -14.45 -1.65 -3.12
CA GLY A 62 -13.29 -1.53 -4.00
C GLY A 62 -13.70 -1.48 -5.46
N LYS A 63 -13.02 -0.65 -6.27
CA LYS A 63 -13.19 -0.59 -7.72
C LYS A 63 -11.85 -0.53 -8.41
N ALA A 64 -11.66 -1.36 -9.45
CA ALA A 64 -10.48 -1.28 -10.31
C ALA A 64 -10.37 0.12 -10.94
N ILE A 65 -9.17 0.70 -10.93
CA ILE A 65 -8.90 2.00 -11.57
C ILE A 65 -7.61 1.96 -12.37
N LYS A 66 -7.51 2.88 -13.32
CA LYS A 66 -6.26 3.15 -14.03
C LYS A 66 -5.54 4.32 -13.33
N LEU A 67 -4.30 4.08 -12.91
CA LEU A 67 -3.45 5.13 -12.35
C LEU A 67 -2.92 6.06 -13.44
N THR A 68 -2.74 7.33 -13.09
CA THR A 68 -1.98 8.26 -13.90
C THR A 68 -0.49 7.86 -13.94
N PRO A 69 0.30 8.33 -14.92
CA PRO A 69 1.74 8.10 -14.94
C PRO A 69 2.45 8.60 -13.67
N GLU A 70 1.99 9.71 -13.12
CA GLU A 70 2.53 10.30 -11.89
C GLU A 70 2.26 9.42 -10.68
N GLU A 71 1.02 8.93 -10.52
CA GLU A 71 0.63 8.01 -9.44
C GLU A 71 1.45 6.71 -9.50
N ARG A 72 1.63 6.13 -10.71
CA ARG A 72 2.47 4.94 -10.89
C ARG A 72 3.92 5.18 -10.47
N LYS A 73 4.50 6.29 -10.93
CA LYS A 73 5.87 6.68 -10.60
C LYS A 73 6.04 6.89 -9.10
N MET A 74 5.07 7.54 -8.47
CA MET A 74 5.07 7.79 -7.04
C MET A 74 4.99 6.48 -6.23
N ALA A 75 4.08 5.57 -6.57
CA ALA A 75 3.94 4.27 -5.92
C ALA A 75 5.25 3.46 -5.99
N VAL A 76 5.85 3.35 -7.18
CA VAL A 76 7.12 2.62 -7.37
C VAL A 76 8.25 3.28 -6.58
N ARG A 77 8.34 4.61 -6.58
CA ARG A 77 9.35 5.34 -5.81
C ARG A 77 9.18 5.15 -4.30
N ALA A 78 7.96 5.16 -3.80
CA ALA A 78 7.67 4.93 -2.39
C ALA A 78 8.09 3.52 -1.95
N ALA A 79 7.70 2.49 -2.70
CA ALA A 79 8.13 1.11 -2.44
C ALA A 79 9.65 0.97 -2.45
N LYS A 80 10.32 1.55 -3.45
CA LYS A 80 11.78 1.55 -3.57
C LYS A 80 12.48 2.29 -2.42
N ALA A 81 11.94 3.43 -1.98
CA ALA A 81 12.50 4.19 -0.86
C ALA A 81 12.46 3.41 0.45
N MET A 82 11.46 2.53 0.61
CA MET A 82 11.34 1.61 1.75
C MET A 82 12.13 0.31 1.56
N GLY A 83 12.84 0.13 0.44
CA GLY A 83 13.58 -1.10 0.14
C GLY A 83 12.68 -2.30 -0.12
N LEU A 84 11.41 -2.09 -0.48
CA LEU A 84 10.40 -3.14 -0.64
C LEU A 84 10.21 -3.47 -2.13
N PRO A 85 10.64 -4.67 -2.57
CA PRO A 85 10.39 -5.10 -3.94
C PRO A 85 8.94 -5.49 -4.20
N ILE A 86 8.21 -5.85 -3.16
CA ILE A 86 6.77 -6.15 -3.21
C ILE A 86 6.11 -5.29 -2.14
N ALA A 87 5.15 -4.47 -2.53
CA ALA A 87 4.48 -3.56 -1.61
C ALA A 87 3.07 -3.17 -2.06
N GLY A 88 2.20 -2.95 -1.09
CA GLY A 88 0.96 -2.23 -1.28
C GLY A 88 1.17 -0.76 -0.91
N VAL A 89 1.08 0.13 -1.88
CA VAL A 89 1.23 1.57 -1.66
C VAL A 89 -0.13 2.24 -1.70
N ASP A 90 -0.46 2.92 -0.62
CA ASP A 90 -1.70 3.67 -0.52
C ASP A 90 -1.45 5.13 -0.84
N LEU A 91 -2.25 5.64 -1.77
CA LEU A 91 -2.16 7.01 -2.30
C LEU A 91 -3.47 7.76 -2.08
N MET A 92 -3.36 9.05 -1.88
CA MET A 92 -4.47 9.99 -1.90
C MET A 92 -4.32 10.98 -3.05
N ARG A 93 -5.42 11.34 -3.69
CA ARG A 93 -5.47 12.45 -4.66
C ARG A 93 -5.74 13.75 -3.91
N SER A 94 -4.91 14.76 -4.14
CA SER A 94 -5.10 16.09 -3.56
C SER A 94 -4.99 17.16 -4.63
N ALA A 95 -5.37 18.40 -4.29
CA ALA A 95 -5.17 19.56 -5.15
C ALA A 95 -3.68 19.82 -5.49
N ARG A 96 -2.77 19.24 -4.70
CA ARG A 96 -1.31 19.33 -4.87
C ARG A 96 -0.72 18.16 -5.69
N GLY A 97 -1.56 17.27 -6.23
CA GLY A 97 -1.17 16.02 -6.86
C GLY A 97 -1.31 14.81 -5.93
N PRO A 98 -0.80 13.64 -6.34
CA PRO A 98 -0.89 12.43 -5.51
C PRO A 98 0.01 12.52 -4.27
N LEU A 99 -0.48 11.99 -3.15
CA LEU A 99 0.25 11.91 -1.88
C LEU A 99 0.33 10.45 -1.44
N VAL A 100 1.49 10.05 -0.88
CA VAL A 100 1.65 8.72 -0.27
C VAL A 100 1.08 8.77 1.14
N LEU A 101 0.18 7.83 1.45
CA LEU A 101 -0.38 7.66 2.78
C LEU A 101 0.39 6.58 3.56
N GLU A 102 0.59 5.42 2.93
CA GLU A 102 1.16 4.25 3.59
C GLU A 102 1.87 3.33 2.59
N VAL A 103 2.89 2.59 3.06
CA VAL A 103 3.55 1.53 2.30
C VAL A 103 3.54 0.24 3.12
N ASN A 104 2.83 -0.77 2.63
CA ASN A 104 2.66 -2.07 3.27
C ASN A 104 3.64 -3.10 2.69
N ALA A 105 4.45 -3.73 3.55
CA ALA A 105 5.39 -4.78 3.16
C ALA A 105 4.73 -6.14 2.89
N SER A 106 3.53 -6.36 3.42
CA SER A 106 2.76 -7.61 3.25
C SER A 106 1.33 -7.29 2.80
N PRO A 107 1.16 -6.79 1.56
CA PRO A 107 -0.16 -6.43 1.06
C PRO A 107 -1.02 -7.69 0.88
N GLY A 108 -2.27 -7.63 1.34
CA GLY A 108 -3.24 -8.70 1.10
C GLY A 108 -3.63 -8.79 -0.38
N PHE A 109 -4.01 -10.00 -0.83
CA PHE A 109 -4.38 -10.29 -2.22
C PHE A 109 -5.85 -9.97 -2.57
N GLY A 110 -6.59 -9.35 -1.64
CA GLY A 110 -7.98 -8.94 -1.91
C GLY A 110 -8.16 -8.01 -3.12
N ILE A 111 -7.07 -7.40 -3.60
CA ILE A 111 -7.07 -6.61 -4.82
C ILE A 111 -7.38 -7.44 -6.07
N GLU A 112 -7.06 -8.75 -6.08
CA GLU A 112 -7.36 -9.65 -7.21
C GLU A 112 -8.86 -9.81 -7.41
N SER A 113 -9.61 -10.01 -6.32
CA SER A 113 -11.08 -10.15 -6.40
C SER A 113 -11.77 -8.88 -6.88
N VAL A 114 -11.18 -7.71 -6.63
CA VAL A 114 -11.72 -6.41 -7.06
C VAL A 114 -11.36 -6.07 -8.49
N THR A 115 -10.13 -6.40 -8.91
CA THR A 115 -9.59 -5.95 -10.20
C THR A 115 -9.61 -7.01 -11.28
N GLY A 116 -9.73 -8.28 -10.91
CA GLY A 116 -9.53 -9.42 -11.81
C GLY A 116 -8.09 -9.60 -12.27
N HIS A 117 -7.12 -8.86 -11.68
CA HIS A 117 -5.71 -8.98 -12.03
C HIS A 117 -5.02 -9.95 -11.09
N ASP A 118 -4.30 -10.90 -11.66
CA ASP A 118 -3.42 -11.80 -10.94
C ASP A 118 -2.18 -11.03 -10.44
N VAL A 119 -1.94 -11.03 -9.15
CA VAL A 119 -0.73 -10.44 -8.53
C VAL A 119 0.25 -11.51 -8.09
N ALA A 120 -0.19 -12.75 -7.94
CA ALA A 120 0.65 -13.86 -7.51
C ALA A 120 1.71 -14.21 -8.56
N THR A 121 1.33 -14.34 -9.83
CA THR A 121 2.26 -14.64 -10.93
C THR A 121 3.39 -13.60 -11.05
N PRO A 122 3.12 -12.27 -11.10
CA PRO A 122 4.19 -11.27 -11.08
C PRO A 122 5.14 -11.36 -9.89
N ILE A 123 4.64 -11.75 -8.70
CA ILE A 123 5.47 -11.95 -7.53
C ILE A 123 6.41 -13.14 -7.74
N LEU A 124 5.88 -14.28 -8.20
CA LEU A 124 6.68 -15.48 -8.45
C LEU A 124 7.74 -15.23 -9.52
N GLU A 125 7.38 -14.60 -10.63
CA GLU A 125 8.32 -14.17 -11.67
C GLU A 125 9.44 -13.28 -11.10
N TYR A 126 9.08 -12.32 -10.25
CA TYR A 126 10.05 -11.44 -9.62
C TYR A 126 11.01 -12.23 -8.71
N VAL A 127 10.48 -13.14 -7.90
CA VAL A 127 11.28 -14.00 -7.01
C VAL A 127 12.22 -14.88 -7.85
N GLU A 128 11.73 -15.53 -8.90
CA GLU A 128 12.53 -16.39 -9.77
C GLU A 128 13.69 -15.63 -10.41
N MET A 129 13.44 -14.42 -10.95
CA MET A 129 14.47 -13.59 -11.56
C MET A 129 15.54 -13.08 -10.57
N ASN A 130 15.14 -12.87 -9.29
CA ASN A 130 16.00 -12.22 -8.30
C ASN A 130 16.55 -13.19 -7.24
N ALA A 131 16.06 -14.44 -7.18
CA ALA A 131 16.53 -15.44 -6.23
C ALA A 131 17.99 -15.80 -6.50
N LYS A 132 18.86 -15.50 -5.55
CA LYS A 132 20.24 -15.97 -5.56
C LYS A 132 20.22 -17.46 -5.21
N ARG A 133 20.68 -18.33 -6.11
CA ARG A 133 20.94 -19.72 -5.76
C ARG A 133 21.92 -19.74 -4.58
N PRO A 134 21.60 -20.40 -3.45
CA PRO A 134 22.57 -20.61 -2.40
C PRO A 134 23.76 -21.35 -3.01
N LYS A 135 24.99 -20.88 -2.80
CA LYS A 135 26.17 -21.65 -3.12
C LYS A 135 26.06 -22.97 -2.35
N ARG A 136 25.78 -24.08 -3.04
CA ARG A 136 25.91 -25.42 -2.45
C ARG A 136 27.33 -25.50 -1.92
N LYS A 137 27.50 -25.50 -0.63
CA LYS A 137 28.70 -26.03 -0.02
C LYS A 137 28.54 -27.55 -0.15
N ASP A 138 29.11 -28.11 -1.21
CA ASP A 138 29.30 -29.54 -1.28
C ASP A 138 30.17 -29.92 -0.08
N ARG A 139 29.53 -30.35 0.99
CA ARG A 139 30.22 -31.13 2.02
C ARG A 139 30.35 -32.56 1.49
N VAL A 140 31.25 -32.73 0.56
CA VAL A 140 31.88 -34.01 0.35
C VAL A 140 33.08 -34.02 1.29
N GLY A 141 32.94 -34.68 2.40
CA GLY A 141 33.96 -34.83 3.38
C GLY A 141 33.61 -36.06 4.19
N ALA A 142 34.24 -37.15 3.88
CA ALA A 142 34.29 -38.39 4.60
C ALA A 142 34.73 -38.23 6.05
#